data_b9fe1de694dcad39c8bf6399a25a6e92
#
_entry.id   b9fe1de694dcad39c8bf6399a25a6e92
#
_cell.length_a   1.000
_cell.length_b   1.000
_cell.length_c   1.000
_cell.angle_alpha   90.00
_cell.angle_beta   90.00
_cell.angle_gamma   90.00
#
_symmetry.space_group_name_H-M   'P 1'
#
loop_
_entity.id
_entity.type
_entity.pdbx_description
1 polymer ?
#
loop_
_entity_poly.entity_id
_entity_poly.type
_entity_poly.pdbx_seq_one_letter_code
_entity_poly.pdbx_strand_id
1 'polypeptide(L)'
;MPAEIEECRRSSEPDDFSDFDFELDSEKRGVRVEVAPISGPGRGCKVIDGVGDGTSDRSLLSRATQVLAGWGVETNGITPVPPPQRTDRRLWQLFFIWFSANLNILMMAAGSLGPALYGLGIRDACLVILIVDLVACVFPSFFAVFGPKLGMRSMVVARFSWGYYGGLIPSVLNILSCQGYLIINTIIGGQALGSVSQHLNATLGIVIIALITLAVVFSGCRVLHWYETFVWIPNAVAFVVMLAVSGRHLVEAPLSAPMPTSAANMMSFGATLAANLVSYSTLTPDYGVYHDHTASTTRIFVYTYLGLLVSSMPAQLLGASFAATAMYVPSWRAAMGNGNNIGGLIAAVLEPAGSFGKFLLVLQALTAPSQCAPAMYTVCTSFMTVARPLQRLPRFVVAILSTIVLIPVAVIGSSKFYTTFSNIISFIGYWIAPFCAIVLVEHFVYRRNRWAAYDVFDAWDQPSHPNLPRGYAAVFTFVVAVGFIVLCVGQVWWTGPIAAAGTGDVGMLLGFLLSVPVHVVARPAAGG
;
A
#
# COMPACT_ATOMS: atom_id res chain seq x y z
N MET A 1 40.09 -56.07 -7.58
CA MET A 1 39.01 -55.17 -7.23
C MET A 1 39.38 -54.48 -5.93
N PRO A 2 39.99 -53.35 -6.02
CA PRO A 2 39.47 -52.04 -5.82
C PRO A 2 40.23 -50.99 -6.64
N ALA A 3 39.64 -50.43 -7.67
CA ALA A 3 40.22 -49.34 -8.49
C ALA A 3 39.17 -48.48 -9.22
N GLU A 4 37.88 -48.65 -8.89
CA GLU A 4 36.80 -47.91 -9.58
C GLU A 4 36.01 -46.94 -8.68
N ILE A 5 36.46 -46.69 -7.46
CA ILE A 5 35.77 -45.78 -6.49
C ILE A 5 36.50 -44.44 -6.34
N GLU A 6 37.67 -44.26 -6.97
CA GLU A 6 38.48 -43.03 -6.80
C GLU A 6 38.33 -42.01 -7.93
N GLU A 7 37.67 -42.37 -9.03
CA GLU A 7 37.50 -41.47 -10.19
C GLU A 7 36.19 -40.65 -10.20
N CYS A 8 35.27 -40.93 -9.24
CA CYS A 8 33.99 -40.20 -9.13
C CYS A 8 34.02 -39.08 -8.05
N ARG A 9 35.20 -38.77 -7.48
CA ARG A 9 35.36 -37.75 -6.45
C ARG A 9 36.17 -36.52 -6.87
N ARG A 10 36.48 -36.39 -8.17
CA ARG A 10 37.26 -35.26 -8.74
C ARG A 10 36.48 -34.35 -9.71
N SER A 11 35.16 -34.43 -9.76
CA SER A 11 34.36 -33.59 -10.68
C SER A 11 33.28 -32.75 -9.97
N SER A 12 33.53 -32.36 -8.72
CA SER A 12 32.67 -31.37 -8.01
C SER A 12 33.49 -30.38 -7.21
N GLU A 13 34.41 -29.70 -7.88
CA GLU A 13 34.88 -28.39 -7.41
C GLU A 13 33.87 -27.33 -7.91
N PRO A 14 33.42 -26.41 -7.05
CA PRO A 14 32.57 -25.32 -7.47
C PRO A 14 33.38 -24.35 -8.30
N ASP A 15 32.92 -24.08 -9.54
CA ASP A 15 33.45 -23.04 -10.40
C ASP A 15 33.58 -21.72 -9.61
N ASP A 16 34.80 -21.31 -9.49
CA ASP A 16 35.25 -20.04 -8.93
C ASP A 16 34.80 -18.89 -9.83
N PHE A 17 33.68 -18.26 -9.49
CA PHE A 17 33.19 -17.03 -10.09
C PHE A 17 33.92 -15.81 -9.49
N SER A 18 35.25 -15.83 -9.44
CA SER A 18 36.06 -14.74 -8.92
C SER A 18 36.64 -13.79 -9.96
N ASP A 19 36.41 -14.01 -11.25
CA ASP A 19 36.94 -13.15 -12.32
C ASP A 19 35.82 -12.53 -13.20
N PHE A 20 35.01 -11.67 -12.61
CA PHE A 20 34.40 -10.55 -13.32
C PHE A 20 35.05 -9.28 -12.79
N ASP A 21 36.19 -8.92 -13.36
CA ASP A 21 36.78 -7.58 -13.24
C ASP A 21 35.79 -6.57 -13.81
N PHE A 22 35.06 -5.94 -12.92
CA PHE A 22 34.26 -4.75 -13.20
C PHE A 22 35.21 -3.55 -13.15
N GLU A 23 35.96 -3.31 -14.21
CA GLU A 23 36.60 -2.03 -14.45
C GLU A 23 35.51 -0.97 -14.62
N LEU A 24 35.12 -0.38 -13.50
CA LEU A 24 34.38 0.88 -13.48
C LEU A 24 35.31 1.95 -14.03
N ASP A 25 35.01 2.46 -15.21
CA ASP A 25 35.61 3.68 -15.78
C ASP A 25 35.26 4.89 -14.87
N SER A 26 35.92 4.94 -13.70
CA SER A 26 35.70 5.91 -12.63
C SER A 26 36.35 7.28 -12.89
N GLU A 27 37.14 7.40 -13.96
CA GLU A 27 37.92 8.61 -14.23
C GLU A 27 37.12 9.77 -14.84
N LYS A 28 35.88 9.49 -15.32
CA LYS A 28 35.06 10.53 -15.96
C LYS A 28 34.05 11.23 -15.05
N ARG A 29 33.87 10.82 -13.80
CA ARG A 29 32.84 11.43 -12.90
C ARG A 29 33.30 11.79 -11.49
N GLY A 30 34.57 11.78 -11.16
CA GLY A 30 35.06 12.31 -9.88
C GLY A 30 34.45 11.70 -8.60
N VAL A 31 34.01 10.46 -8.65
CA VAL A 31 33.39 9.77 -7.48
C VAL A 31 34.39 8.77 -6.92
N ARG A 32 35.03 9.12 -5.82
CA ARG A 32 35.85 8.19 -5.04
C ARG A 32 34.96 7.42 -4.08
N VAL A 33 34.77 6.13 -4.30
CA VAL A 33 34.04 5.24 -3.37
C VAL A 33 35.07 4.62 -2.43
N GLU A 34 35.11 5.06 -1.20
CA GLU A 34 35.93 4.45 -0.15
C GLU A 34 35.05 3.45 0.63
N VAL A 35 35.32 2.15 0.47
CA VAL A 35 34.62 1.07 1.16
C VAL A 35 35.30 0.84 2.50
N ALA A 36 34.67 1.25 3.60
CA ALA A 36 35.11 0.91 4.94
C ALA A 36 34.51 -0.44 5.38
N PRO A 37 35.27 -1.36 6.01
CA PRO A 37 34.77 -2.66 6.46
C PRO A 37 33.79 -2.52 7.63
N ILE A 38 32.64 -3.17 7.51
CA ILE A 38 31.59 -3.20 8.53
C ILE A 38 31.85 -4.37 9.49
N SER A 39 32.32 -4.09 10.69
CA SER A 39 32.37 -5.06 11.78
C SER A 39 31.37 -4.66 12.88
N GLY A 40 30.36 -5.51 13.14
CA GLY A 40 29.50 -5.44 14.33
C GLY A 40 28.01 -5.69 14.06
N PRO A 41 27.33 -6.46 14.94
CA PRO A 41 25.89 -6.76 14.79
C PRO A 41 25.03 -5.57 15.22
N GLY A 42 24.09 -5.19 14.36
CA GLY A 42 22.97 -4.32 14.71
C GLY A 42 23.22 -2.83 14.54
N ARG A 43 23.23 -2.32 13.29
CA ARG A 43 22.94 -0.91 13.03
C ARG A 43 22.23 -0.77 11.67
N GLY A 44 20.96 -0.41 11.74
CA GLY A 44 20.23 0.08 10.60
C GLY A 44 20.78 1.41 10.09
N CYS A 45 20.55 1.64 8.83
CA CYS A 45 20.65 2.89 8.09
C CYS A 45 21.88 3.76 8.40
N LYS A 46 23.01 3.54 7.69
CA LYS A 46 24.07 4.55 7.60
C LYS A 46 23.77 5.53 6.47
N VAL A 47 23.78 6.80 6.82
CA VAL A 47 23.78 7.93 5.91
C VAL A 47 25.01 7.84 5.01
N ILE A 48 24.84 7.77 3.70
CA ILE A 48 25.92 8.01 2.74
C ILE A 48 25.78 9.47 2.32
N ASP A 49 26.79 10.26 2.66
CA ASP A 49 26.88 11.65 2.22
C ASP A 49 26.90 11.70 0.68
N GLY A 50 25.83 12.25 0.11
CA GLY A 50 25.83 12.60 -1.31
C GLY A 50 26.89 13.64 -1.58
N VAL A 51 27.69 13.42 -2.61
CA VAL A 51 28.76 14.32 -3.10
C VAL A 51 28.19 15.73 -3.22
N GLY A 52 28.66 16.62 -2.34
CA GLY A 52 28.36 18.03 -2.39
C GLY A 52 29.23 18.68 -3.48
N ASP A 53 28.56 19.20 -4.50
CA ASP A 53 29.17 20.16 -5.42
C ASP A 53 29.49 21.43 -4.63
N GLY A 54 30.77 21.83 -4.66
CA GLY A 54 31.30 22.91 -3.85
C GLY A 54 30.85 24.30 -4.30
N THR A 55 29.68 24.74 -3.81
CA THR A 55 29.32 26.15 -3.78
C THR A 55 28.61 26.48 -2.47
N SER A 56 29.16 27.48 -1.80
CA SER A 56 28.82 27.97 -0.48
C SER A 56 27.47 28.71 -0.42
N ASP A 57 26.38 28.00 -0.54
CA ASP A 57 25.07 28.49 -0.10
C ASP A 57 24.34 27.37 0.68
N ARG A 58 24.72 27.26 1.97
CA ARG A 58 23.99 26.38 2.89
C ARG A 58 22.63 26.99 3.17
N SER A 59 21.68 26.75 2.28
CA SER A 59 20.29 27.14 2.45
C SER A 59 19.75 26.60 3.78
N LEU A 60 18.82 27.30 4.42
CA LEU A 60 18.13 26.83 5.65
C LEU A 60 17.60 25.41 5.48
N LEU A 61 17.17 25.07 4.26
CA LEU A 61 16.68 23.75 3.88
C LEU A 61 17.77 22.65 3.99
N SER A 62 19.01 22.93 3.59
CA SER A 62 20.10 21.94 3.69
C SER A 62 20.50 21.68 5.16
N ARG A 63 20.45 22.70 6.00
CA ARG A 63 20.67 22.55 7.45
C ARG A 63 19.56 21.74 8.10
N ALA A 64 18.29 22.02 7.78
CA ALA A 64 17.16 21.25 8.27
C ALA A 64 17.25 19.78 7.84
N THR A 65 17.62 19.50 6.59
CA THR A 65 17.81 18.13 6.08
C THR A 65 18.93 17.39 6.83
N GLN A 66 20.06 18.06 7.12
CA GLN A 66 21.16 17.47 7.90
C GLN A 66 20.76 17.17 9.34
N VAL A 67 20.00 18.04 10.01
CA VAL A 67 19.48 17.79 11.36
C VAL A 67 18.54 16.59 11.37
N LEU A 68 17.60 16.51 10.41
CA LEU A 68 16.67 15.41 10.27
C LEU A 68 17.38 14.08 9.91
N ALA A 69 18.43 14.12 9.08
CA ALA A 69 19.28 12.97 8.80
C ALA A 69 19.98 12.46 10.08
N GLY A 70 20.43 13.37 10.93
CA GLY A 70 20.97 13.04 12.26
C GLY A 70 19.97 12.34 13.19
N TRP A 71 18.68 12.57 12.99
CA TRP A 71 17.59 11.88 13.70
C TRP A 71 17.18 10.54 13.06
N GLY A 72 17.91 10.10 12.00
CA GLY A 72 17.65 8.83 11.33
C GLY A 72 16.55 8.88 10.26
N VAL A 73 16.17 10.08 9.81
CA VAL A 73 15.29 10.24 8.65
C VAL A 73 16.03 9.73 7.41
N GLU A 74 15.43 8.79 6.67
CA GLU A 74 16.01 8.27 5.44
C GLU A 74 16.13 9.38 4.39
N THR A 75 17.36 9.59 3.91
CA THR A 75 17.66 10.60 2.89
C THR A 75 17.73 10.01 1.49
N ASN A 76 17.72 8.67 1.33
CA ASN A 76 17.71 8.03 0.04
C ASN A 76 16.45 8.42 -0.75
N GLY A 77 16.68 9.00 -1.93
CA GLY A 77 15.62 9.37 -2.85
C GLY A 77 14.99 8.16 -3.57
N ILE A 78 14.80 8.33 -4.87
CA ILE A 78 14.23 7.31 -5.78
C ILE A 78 15.32 6.50 -6.52
N THR A 79 16.60 6.75 -6.23
CA THR A 79 17.72 6.04 -6.86
C THR A 79 17.68 4.55 -6.52
N PRO A 80 17.86 3.66 -7.51
CA PRO A 80 17.91 2.23 -7.27
C PRO A 80 18.99 1.84 -6.27
N VAL A 81 18.66 0.93 -5.36
CA VAL A 81 19.61 0.41 -4.35
C VAL A 81 20.52 -0.63 -5.01
N PRO A 82 21.85 -0.46 -5.03
CA PRO A 82 22.76 -1.41 -5.66
C PRO A 82 22.82 -2.75 -4.89
N PRO A 83 23.09 -3.89 -5.56
CA PRO A 83 23.12 -5.22 -4.96
C PRO A 83 23.95 -5.33 -3.68
N PRO A 84 25.17 -4.73 -3.56
CA PRO A 84 25.94 -4.80 -2.33
C PRO A 84 25.28 -4.16 -1.09
N GLN A 85 24.32 -3.25 -1.29
CA GLN A 85 23.58 -2.59 -0.22
C GLN A 85 22.28 -3.34 0.16
N ARG A 86 21.87 -4.33 -0.64
CA ARG A 86 20.69 -5.18 -0.39
C ARG A 86 21.07 -6.38 0.47
N THR A 87 21.27 -6.13 1.75
CA THR A 87 21.85 -7.12 2.70
C THR A 87 20.84 -7.73 3.65
N ASP A 88 19.57 -7.28 3.65
CA ASP A 88 18.57 -7.80 4.58
C ASP A 88 18.03 -9.15 4.11
N ARG A 89 18.36 -10.20 4.88
CA ARG A 89 17.92 -11.59 4.64
C ARG A 89 16.68 -11.99 5.41
N ARG A 90 16.13 -11.10 6.23
CA ARG A 90 15.00 -11.38 7.13
C ARG A 90 13.66 -11.30 6.39
N LEU A 91 13.43 -12.17 5.41
CA LEU A 91 12.22 -12.19 4.60
C LEU A 91 10.92 -12.29 5.42
N TRP A 92 10.96 -12.89 6.61
CA TRP A 92 9.80 -12.96 7.52
C TRP A 92 9.31 -11.57 7.96
N GLN A 93 10.17 -10.53 7.90
CA GLN A 93 9.74 -9.17 8.17
C GLN A 93 8.68 -8.69 7.17
N LEU A 94 8.68 -9.16 5.91
CA LEU A 94 7.65 -8.82 4.94
C LEU A 94 6.27 -9.30 5.39
N PHE A 95 6.20 -10.47 6.06
CA PHE A 95 4.95 -10.91 6.67
C PHE A 95 4.50 -9.93 7.77
N PHE A 96 5.38 -9.61 8.72
CA PHE A 96 4.99 -8.77 9.86
C PHE A 96 4.70 -7.32 9.49
N ILE A 97 5.38 -6.76 8.51
CA ILE A 97 5.07 -5.42 7.99
C ILE A 97 3.62 -5.38 7.48
N TRP A 98 3.24 -6.30 6.62
CA TRP A 98 1.89 -6.32 6.04
C TRP A 98 0.83 -6.81 7.01
N PHE A 99 1.18 -7.72 7.93
CA PHE A 99 0.31 -8.14 9.02
C PHE A 99 -0.01 -6.97 9.95
N SER A 100 1.00 -6.24 10.41
CA SER A 100 0.83 -5.07 11.26
C SER A 100 0.07 -3.96 10.55
N ALA A 101 0.40 -3.73 9.28
CA ALA A 101 -0.21 -2.70 8.47
C ALA A 101 -1.71 -2.94 8.22
N ASN A 102 -2.20 -4.16 8.17
CA ASN A 102 -3.59 -4.46 7.80
C ASN A 102 -4.46 -4.96 8.96
N LEU A 103 -3.88 -5.36 10.11
CA LEU A 103 -4.67 -5.71 11.28
C LEU A 103 -5.10 -4.44 12.03
N ASN A 104 -6.08 -3.72 11.51
CA ASN A 104 -6.46 -2.39 11.99
C ASN A 104 -7.94 -2.05 11.76
N ILE A 105 -8.35 -0.88 12.28
CA ILE A 105 -9.73 -0.39 12.16
C ILE A 105 -10.09 0.04 10.72
N LEU A 106 -9.12 0.32 9.83
CA LEU A 106 -9.40 0.61 8.42
C LEU A 106 -9.93 -0.63 7.71
N MET A 107 -9.30 -1.80 7.91
CA MET A 107 -9.77 -3.06 7.34
C MET A 107 -11.13 -3.46 7.92
N MET A 108 -11.34 -3.23 9.21
CA MET A 108 -12.65 -3.41 9.82
C MET A 108 -13.70 -2.48 9.18
N ALA A 109 -13.37 -1.21 8.94
CA ALA A 109 -14.25 -0.28 8.24
C ALA A 109 -14.54 -0.71 6.80
N ALA A 110 -13.55 -1.27 6.09
CA ALA A 110 -13.74 -1.78 4.73
C ALA A 110 -14.76 -2.93 4.71
N GLY A 111 -14.66 -3.88 5.65
CA GLY A 111 -15.65 -4.95 5.79
C GLY A 111 -17.05 -4.45 6.13
N SER A 112 -17.17 -3.43 6.98
CA SER A 112 -18.45 -2.85 7.39
C SER A 112 -19.22 -2.15 6.25
N LEU A 113 -18.55 -1.80 5.13
CA LEU A 113 -19.20 -1.25 3.94
C LEU A 113 -20.27 -2.18 3.37
N GLY A 114 -20.06 -3.50 3.40
CA GLY A 114 -21.01 -4.47 2.89
C GLY A 114 -22.40 -4.28 3.47
N PRO A 115 -22.58 -4.42 4.79
CA PRO A 115 -23.87 -4.18 5.42
C PRO A 115 -24.29 -2.70 5.44
N ALA A 116 -23.38 -1.77 5.72
CA ALA A 116 -23.72 -0.36 5.97
C ALA A 116 -24.08 0.41 4.70
N LEU A 117 -23.39 0.15 3.57
CA LEU A 117 -23.59 0.87 2.31
C LEU A 117 -24.32 0.05 1.26
N TYR A 118 -24.01 -1.26 1.17
CA TYR A 118 -24.56 -2.14 0.14
C TYR A 118 -25.71 -3.01 0.64
N GLY A 119 -26.09 -2.92 1.93
CA GLY A 119 -27.24 -3.63 2.50
C GLY A 119 -27.10 -5.15 2.54
N LEU A 120 -25.86 -5.66 2.60
CA LEU A 120 -25.58 -7.09 2.64
C LEU A 120 -25.83 -7.68 4.05
N GLY A 121 -26.32 -8.93 4.10
CA GLY A 121 -26.32 -9.71 5.34
C GLY A 121 -24.91 -10.20 5.72
N ILE A 122 -24.78 -10.74 6.94
CA ILE A 122 -23.52 -11.31 7.43
C ILE A 122 -22.98 -12.35 6.45
N ARG A 123 -23.84 -13.32 6.06
CA ARG A 123 -23.47 -14.43 5.18
C ARG A 123 -22.89 -13.94 3.86
N ASP A 124 -23.62 -13.04 3.17
CA ASP A 124 -23.26 -12.61 1.83
C ASP A 124 -21.99 -11.72 1.88
N ALA A 125 -21.89 -10.83 2.87
CA ALA A 125 -20.71 -10.01 3.08
C ALA A 125 -19.46 -10.87 3.37
N CYS A 126 -19.58 -11.87 4.26
CA CYS A 126 -18.46 -12.76 4.59
C CYS A 126 -18.02 -13.60 3.39
N LEU A 127 -18.94 -14.09 2.56
CA LEU A 127 -18.61 -14.84 1.35
C LEU A 127 -17.85 -13.96 0.34
N VAL A 128 -18.31 -12.74 0.12
CA VAL A 128 -17.62 -11.78 -0.76
C VAL A 128 -16.22 -11.47 -0.24
N ILE A 129 -16.06 -11.16 1.05
CA ILE A 129 -14.77 -10.90 1.68
C ILE A 129 -13.82 -12.08 1.46
N LEU A 130 -14.25 -13.30 1.74
CA LEU A 130 -13.43 -14.50 1.64
C LEU A 130 -12.92 -14.72 0.22
N ILE A 131 -13.80 -14.63 -0.77
CA ILE A 131 -13.43 -14.84 -2.18
C ILE A 131 -12.52 -13.72 -2.68
N VAL A 132 -12.88 -12.48 -2.39
CA VAL A 132 -12.15 -11.30 -2.90
C VAL A 132 -10.77 -11.20 -2.27
N ASP A 133 -10.62 -11.39 -0.96
CA ASP A 133 -9.33 -11.30 -0.28
C ASP A 133 -8.34 -12.34 -0.79
N LEU A 134 -8.81 -13.60 -0.99
CA LEU A 134 -7.97 -14.67 -1.56
C LEU A 134 -7.40 -14.31 -2.93
N VAL A 135 -8.19 -13.64 -3.77
CA VAL A 135 -7.76 -13.27 -5.12
C VAL A 135 -6.98 -11.95 -5.13
N ALA A 136 -7.49 -10.94 -4.44
CA ALA A 136 -6.93 -9.59 -4.50
C ALA A 136 -5.54 -9.49 -3.86
N CYS A 137 -5.26 -10.24 -2.79
CA CYS A 137 -3.94 -10.28 -2.15
C CYS A 137 -2.82 -10.83 -3.04
N VAL A 138 -3.15 -11.55 -4.13
CA VAL A 138 -2.15 -12.05 -5.09
C VAL A 138 -1.39 -10.90 -5.75
N PHE A 139 -2.08 -9.82 -6.12
CA PHE A 139 -1.50 -8.69 -6.83
C PHE A 139 -0.40 -7.99 -6.03
N PRO A 140 -0.66 -7.42 -4.84
CA PRO A 140 0.38 -6.74 -4.07
C PRO A 140 1.51 -7.69 -3.64
N SER A 141 1.21 -8.98 -3.46
CA SER A 141 2.22 -9.99 -3.13
C SER A 141 3.19 -10.25 -4.27
N PHE A 142 2.69 -10.26 -5.51
CA PHE A 142 3.56 -10.36 -6.67
C PHE A 142 4.37 -9.07 -6.88
N PHE A 143 3.73 -7.89 -6.72
CA PHE A 143 4.41 -6.62 -6.83
C PHE A 143 5.52 -6.45 -5.76
N ALA A 144 5.35 -7.02 -4.57
CA ALA A 144 6.39 -7.01 -3.54
C ALA A 144 7.73 -7.61 -4.01
N VAL A 145 7.71 -8.51 -4.99
CA VAL A 145 8.92 -9.15 -5.53
C VAL A 145 9.81 -8.15 -6.26
N PHE A 146 9.23 -7.13 -6.90
CA PHE A 146 10.00 -6.13 -7.65
C PHE A 146 11.01 -5.39 -6.75
N GLY A 147 10.65 -5.10 -5.50
CA GLY A 147 11.55 -4.41 -4.56
C GLY A 147 12.89 -5.11 -4.38
N PRO A 148 12.92 -6.34 -3.83
CA PRO A 148 14.16 -7.10 -3.63
C PRO A 148 14.89 -7.41 -4.95
N LYS A 149 14.16 -7.79 -6.01
CA LYS A 149 14.76 -8.20 -7.28
C LYS A 149 15.41 -7.05 -8.04
N LEU A 150 14.80 -5.88 -8.04
CA LEU A 150 15.28 -4.73 -8.82
C LEU A 150 15.92 -3.64 -7.95
N GLY A 151 15.66 -3.61 -6.64
CA GLY A 151 16.13 -2.52 -5.76
C GLY A 151 15.49 -1.17 -6.06
N MET A 152 14.34 -1.16 -6.75
CA MET A 152 13.66 0.06 -7.20
C MET A 152 12.37 0.30 -6.46
N ARG A 153 12.04 1.58 -6.27
CA ARG A 153 10.75 2.04 -5.79
C ARG A 153 9.65 1.80 -6.82
N SER A 154 8.42 1.63 -6.37
CA SER A 154 7.28 1.24 -7.18
C SER A 154 7.09 2.13 -8.42
N MET A 155 7.08 3.46 -8.26
CA MET A 155 6.90 4.38 -9.37
C MET A 155 8.12 4.50 -10.30
N VAL A 156 9.31 4.09 -9.83
CA VAL A 156 10.49 3.94 -10.69
C VAL A 156 10.37 2.64 -11.53
N VAL A 157 9.90 1.55 -10.93
CA VAL A 157 9.58 0.30 -11.66
C VAL A 157 8.56 0.58 -12.76
N ALA A 158 7.57 1.42 -12.49
CA ALA A 158 6.55 1.79 -13.48
C ALA A 158 7.15 2.40 -14.76
N ARG A 159 8.28 3.11 -14.70
CA ARG A 159 8.95 3.65 -15.90
C ARG A 159 9.32 2.58 -16.93
N PHE A 160 9.58 1.35 -16.49
CA PHE A 160 9.96 0.23 -17.36
C PHE A 160 8.78 -0.37 -18.14
N SER A 161 7.56 0.01 -17.82
CA SER A 161 6.36 -0.36 -18.59
C SER A 161 5.69 0.87 -19.23
N TRP A 162 5.71 2.01 -18.53
CA TRP A 162 5.06 3.26 -18.97
C TRP A 162 5.98 4.22 -19.72
N GLY A 163 7.29 3.93 -19.78
CA GLY A 163 8.30 4.87 -20.25
C GLY A 163 8.56 5.98 -19.24
N TYR A 164 9.59 6.77 -19.51
CA TYR A 164 10.00 7.84 -18.60
C TYR A 164 8.89 8.90 -18.38
N TYR A 165 8.35 9.43 -19.47
CA TYR A 165 7.30 10.46 -19.40
C TYR A 165 5.91 9.90 -19.10
N GLY A 166 5.57 8.73 -19.65
CA GLY A 166 4.30 8.07 -19.35
C GLY A 166 4.15 7.68 -17.87
N GLY A 167 5.27 7.37 -17.19
CA GLY A 167 5.34 7.09 -15.76
C GLY A 167 4.91 8.24 -14.85
N LEU A 168 4.77 9.47 -15.38
CA LEU A 168 4.20 10.61 -14.64
C LEU A 168 2.74 10.36 -14.26
N ILE A 169 1.97 9.73 -15.16
CA ILE A 169 0.53 9.48 -14.94
C ILE A 169 0.33 8.61 -13.69
N PRO A 170 0.89 7.38 -13.59
CA PRO A 170 0.73 6.57 -12.38
C PRO A 170 1.37 7.22 -11.15
N SER A 171 2.45 8.01 -11.28
CA SER A 171 3.04 8.71 -10.14
C SER A 171 2.09 9.74 -9.53
N VAL A 172 1.42 10.56 -10.35
CA VAL A 172 0.42 11.55 -9.88
C VAL A 172 -0.80 10.85 -9.29
N LEU A 173 -1.31 9.80 -9.95
CA LEU A 173 -2.46 9.03 -9.46
C LEU A 173 -2.14 8.33 -8.14
N ASN A 174 -0.90 7.86 -7.97
CA ASN A 174 -0.47 7.26 -6.72
C ASN A 174 -0.38 8.27 -5.56
N ILE A 175 0.07 9.50 -5.83
CA ILE A 175 0.03 10.60 -4.84
C ILE A 175 -1.40 10.83 -4.38
N LEU A 176 -2.36 10.95 -5.31
CA LEU A 176 -3.77 11.15 -4.99
C LEU A 176 -4.35 9.97 -4.20
N SER A 177 -3.97 8.74 -4.55
CA SER A 177 -4.41 7.53 -3.86
C SER A 177 -3.89 7.46 -2.43
N CYS A 178 -2.61 7.69 -2.23
CA CYS A 178 -2.02 7.72 -0.88
C CYS A 178 -2.62 8.84 -0.04
N GLN A 179 -2.88 10.03 -0.65
CA GLN A 179 -3.59 11.11 0.03
C GLN A 179 -5.01 10.69 0.43
N GLY A 180 -5.73 9.95 -0.43
CA GLY A 180 -7.02 9.36 -0.12
C GLY A 180 -6.97 8.42 1.09
N TYR A 181 -5.97 7.54 1.16
CA TYR A 181 -5.75 6.68 2.32
C TYR A 181 -5.46 7.46 3.60
N LEU A 182 -4.65 8.51 3.53
CA LEU A 182 -4.40 9.40 4.67
C LEU A 182 -5.71 10.02 5.18
N ILE A 183 -6.58 10.48 4.28
CA ILE A 183 -7.88 11.05 4.61
C ILE A 183 -8.76 10.04 5.34
N ILE A 184 -8.92 8.84 4.78
CA ILE A 184 -9.77 7.79 5.36
C ILE A 184 -9.26 7.37 6.73
N ASN A 185 -7.97 7.09 6.88
CA ASN A 185 -7.38 6.70 8.16
C ASN A 185 -7.54 7.78 9.23
N THR A 186 -7.35 9.04 8.85
CA THR A 186 -7.50 10.18 9.77
C THR A 186 -8.95 10.36 10.20
N ILE A 187 -9.94 10.14 9.31
CA ILE A 187 -11.36 10.16 9.67
C ILE A 187 -11.67 9.05 10.68
N ILE A 188 -11.27 7.83 10.41
CA ILE A 188 -11.56 6.66 11.27
C ILE A 188 -10.92 6.84 12.64
N GLY A 189 -9.63 7.20 12.68
CA GLY A 189 -8.93 7.49 13.95
C GLY A 189 -9.57 8.64 14.71
N GLY A 190 -9.99 9.69 14.00
CA GLY A 190 -10.69 10.84 14.58
C GLY A 190 -12.07 10.51 15.13
N GLN A 191 -12.86 9.70 14.43
CA GLN A 191 -14.16 9.19 14.89
C GLN A 191 -14.01 8.30 16.14
N ALA A 192 -13.01 7.40 16.14
CA ALA A 192 -12.73 6.54 17.28
C ALA A 192 -12.33 7.37 18.51
N LEU A 193 -11.42 8.32 18.33
CA LEU A 193 -11.00 9.21 19.42
C LEU A 193 -12.15 10.11 19.91
N GLY A 194 -12.95 10.66 19.00
CA GLY A 194 -14.14 11.46 19.31
C GLY A 194 -15.23 10.70 20.05
N SER A 195 -15.24 9.36 19.95
CA SER A 195 -16.22 8.49 20.63
C SER A 195 -15.80 8.09 22.05
N VAL A 196 -14.59 8.47 22.51
CA VAL A 196 -14.09 8.16 23.86
C VAL A 196 -14.78 9.00 24.94
N SER A 197 -15.11 10.25 24.62
CA SER A 197 -15.67 11.22 25.58
C SER A 197 -16.65 12.16 24.91
N GLN A 198 -17.69 12.57 25.65
CA GLN A 198 -18.67 13.56 25.18
C GLN A 198 -18.06 14.97 24.94
N HIS A 199 -16.87 15.24 25.50
CA HIS A 199 -16.15 16.51 25.30
C HIS A 199 -15.30 16.52 24.01
N LEU A 200 -15.10 15.37 23.37
CA LEU A 200 -14.39 15.24 22.11
C LEU A 200 -15.40 15.05 20.97
N ASN A 201 -15.23 15.81 19.91
CA ASN A 201 -15.98 15.59 18.67
C ASN A 201 -15.06 14.98 17.59
N ALA A 202 -15.66 14.43 16.55
CA ALA A 202 -14.90 13.81 15.45
C ALA A 202 -13.94 14.80 14.78
N THR A 203 -14.32 16.08 14.64
CA THR A 203 -13.47 17.10 14.03
C THR A 203 -12.19 17.32 14.82
N LEU A 204 -12.29 17.47 16.15
CA LEU A 204 -11.12 17.61 17.02
C LEU A 204 -10.27 16.35 17.00
N GLY A 205 -10.90 15.18 17.02
CA GLY A 205 -10.22 13.88 16.87
C GLY A 205 -9.42 13.79 15.55
N ILE A 206 -9.99 14.23 14.43
CA ILE A 206 -9.33 14.28 13.11
C ILE A 206 -8.08 15.16 13.17
N VAL A 207 -8.18 16.36 13.73
CA VAL A 207 -7.04 17.27 13.85
C VAL A 207 -5.93 16.66 14.73
N ILE A 208 -6.29 16.06 15.87
CA ILE A 208 -5.33 15.40 16.76
C ILE A 208 -4.61 14.26 16.03
N ILE A 209 -5.34 13.36 15.38
CA ILE A 209 -4.75 12.23 14.64
C ILE A 209 -3.85 12.72 13.49
N ALA A 210 -4.25 13.75 12.75
CA ALA A 210 -3.43 14.32 11.68
C ALA A 210 -2.11 14.91 12.22
N LEU A 211 -2.14 15.61 13.34
CA LEU A 211 -0.93 16.18 13.98
C LEU A 211 -0.02 15.09 14.55
N ILE A 212 -0.59 14.03 15.16
CA ILE A 212 0.19 12.88 15.63
C ILE A 212 0.85 12.17 14.44
N THR A 213 0.10 11.97 13.34
CA THR A 213 0.64 11.39 12.10
C THR A 213 1.83 12.20 11.59
N LEU A 214 1.70 13.52 11.53
CA LEU A 214 2.78 14.39 11.10
C LEU A 214 4.01 14.26 12.03
N ALA A 215 3.80 14.23 13.34
CA ALA A 215 4.86 14.03 14.34
C ALA A 215 5.57 12.67 14.17
N VAL A 216 4.81 11.59 13.92
CA VAL A 216 5.37 10.25 13.66
C VAL A 216 6.21 10.24 12.39
N VAL A 217 5.75 10.87 11.31
CA VAL A 217 6.51 10.99 10.04
C VAL A 217 7.83 11.74 10.26
N PHE A 218 7.86 12.75 11.14
CA PHE A 218 9.09 13.49 11.48
C PHE A 218 10.01 12.76 12.47
N SER A 219 9.51 11.76 13.20
CA SER A 219 10.31 11.03 14.21
C SER A 219 11.38 10.12 13.60
N GLY A 220 11.38 9.96 12.27
CA GLY A 220 12.37 9.17 11.53
C GLY A 220 12.09 7.67 11.50
N CYS A 221 12.80 6.98 10.60
CA CYS A 221 12.57 5.55 10.30
C CYS A 221 12.70 4.64 11.53
N ARG A 222 13.58 4.98 12.49
CA ARG A 222 13.81 4.14 13.68
C ARG A 222 12.59 4.07 14.60
N VAL A 223 11.95 5.21 14.85
CA VAL A 223 10.74 5.29 15.66
C VAL A 223 9.58 4.63 14.93
N LEU A 224 9.47 4.86 13.62
CA LEU A 224 8.46 4.26 12.77
C LEU A 224 8.54 2.73 12.77
N HIS A 225 9.73 2.13 12.57
CA HIS A 225 9.90 0.69 12.61
C HIS A 225 9.56 0.07 13.97
N TRP A 226 9.94 0.74 15.06
CA TRP A 226 9.59 0.29 16.40
C TRP A 226 8.07 0.34 16.60
N TYR A 227 7.43 1.42 16.19
CA TYR A 227 5.98 1.61 16.27
C TYR A 227 5.22 0.56 15.44
N GLU A 228 5.60 0.35 14.19
CA GLU A 228 5.01 -0.67 13.30
C GLU A 228 5.15 -2.09 13.85
N THR A 229 6.23 -2.38 14.56
CA THR A 229 6.46 -3.71 15.13
C THR A 229 5.45 -4.06 16.23
N PHE A 230 4.98 -3.09 17.00
CA PHE A 230 4.13 -3.32 18.17
C PHE A 230 2.68 -2.90 18.00
N VAL A 231 2.37 -2.03 17.02
CA VAL A 231 1.05 -1.40 16.86
C VAL A 231 -0.09 -2.40 16.58
N TRP A 232 0.20 -3.54 16.01
CA TRP A 232 -0.80 -4.60 15.78
C TRP A 232 -1.32 -5.24 17.07
N ILE A 233 -0.52 -5.25 18.15
CA ILE A 233 -0.88 -5.90 19.43
C ILE A 233 -2.13 -5.26 20.04
N PRO A 234 -2.22 -3.94 20.22
CA PRO A 234 -3.45 -3.30 20.68
C PRO A 234 -4.69 -3.64 19.83
N ASN A 235 -4.53 -3.69 18.50
CA ASN A 235 -5.62 -4.05 17.61
C ASN A 235 -6.07 -5.49 17.79
N ALA A 236 -5.11 -6.45 17.87
CA ALA A 236 -5.42 -7.85 18.11
C ALA A 236 -6.16 -8.04 19.45
N VAL A 237 -5.67 -7.41 20.53
CA VAL A 237 -6.32 -7.45 21.85
C VAL A 237 -7.72 -6.86 21.76
N ALA A 238 -7.88 -5.71 21.13
CA ALA A 238 -9.19 -5.07 20.98
C ALA A 238 -10.17 -5.95 20.19
N PHE A 239 -9.74 -6.58 19.10
CA PHE A 239 -10.59 -7.48 18.31
C PHE A 239 -11.03 -8.71 19.11
N VAL A 240 -10.13 -9.31 19.90
CA VAL A 240 -10.48 -10.42 20.81
C VAL A 240 -11.46 -9.97 21.87
N VAL A 241 -11.24 -8.81 22.51
CA VAL A 241 -12.18 -8.27 23.51
C VAL A 241 -13.52 -7.95 22.88
N MET A 242 -13.56 -7.32 21.71
CA MET A 242 -14.79 -7.05 20.97
C MET A 242 -15.60 -8.34 20.73
N LEU A 243 -14.95 -9.41 20.26
CA LEU A 243 -15.59 -10.71 20.10
C LEU A 243 -16.11 -11.28 21.42
N ALA A 244 -15.32 -11.19 22.48
CA ALA A 244 -15.69 -11.72 23.79
C ALA A 244 -16.94 -11.03 24.38
N VAL A 245 -17.00 -9.68 24.31
CA VAL A 245 -18.12 -8.91 24.89
C VAL A 245 -19.36 -8.86 24.01
N SER A 246 -19.22 -9.06 22.69
CA SER A 246 -20.31 -8.95 21.72
C SER A 246 -20.78 -10.28 21.14
N GLY A 247 -20.12 -11.38 21.48
CA GLY A 247 -20.37 -12.70 20.89
C GLY A 247 -21.82 -13.13 20.92
N ARG A 248 -22.56 -12.83 22.02
CA ARG A 248 -23.97 -13.12 22.13
C ARG A 248 -24.80 -12.40 21.05
N HIS A 249 -24.56 -11.11 20.84
CA HIS A 249 -25.27 -10.33 19.82
C HIS A 249 -24.97 -10.82 18.40
N LEU A 250 -23.75 -11.27 18.14
CA LEU A 250 -23.35 -11.83 16.85
C LEU A 250 -24.03 -13.17 16.57
N VAL A 251 -24.20 -14.03 17.59
CA VAL A 251 -24.85 -15.34 17.46
C VAL A 251 -26.38 -15.18 17.29
N GLU A 252 -26.98 -14.20 17.97
CA GLU A 252 -28.41 -13.93 17.89
C GLU A 252 -28.81 -13.17 16.61
N ALA A 253 -27.87 -12.52 15.93
CA ALA A 253 -28.14 -11.76 14.71
C ALA A 253 -28.48 -12.68 13.51
N PRO A 254 -29.48 -12.31 12.69
CA PRO A 254 -29.77 -13.05 11.47
C PRO A 254 -28.60 -13.03 10.48
N LEU A 255 -28.29 -14.19 9.90
CA LEU A 255 -27.23 -14.32 8.90
C LEU A 255 -27.59 -13.65 7.57
N SER A 256 -28.87 -13.59 7.23
CA SER A 256 -29.39 -13.00 6.00
C SER A 256 -29.82 -11.55 6.22
N ALA A 257 -29.70 -10.73 5.19
CA ALA A 257 -30.23 -9.37 5.20
C ALA A 257 -31.76 -9.37 5.34
N PRO A 258 -32.37 -8.28 5.87
CA PRO A 258 -33.83 -8.14 5.94
C PRO A 258 -34.52 -8.13 4.57
N MET A 259 -33.82 -7.69 3.54
CA MET A 259 -34.26 -7.69 2.14
C MET A 259 -33.38 -8.60 1.29
N PRO A 260 -33.90 -9.16 0.18
CA PRO A 260 -33.13 -9.98 -0.72
C PRO A 260 -31.90 -9.21 -1.23
N THR A 261 -30.72 -9.80 -1.09
CA THR A 261 -29.45 -9.20 -1.53
C THR A 261 -29.37 -9.21 -3.06
N SER A 262 -29.07 -8.07 -3.66
CA SER A 262 -28.83 -7.97 -5.10
C SER A 262 -27.40 -8.45 -5.44
N ALA A 263 -27.26 -9.25 -6.50
CA ALA A 263 -25.94 -9.60 -7.06
C ALA A 263 -25.12 -8.37 -7.43
N ALA A 264 -25.78 -7.30 -7.89
CA ALA A 264 -25.13 -6.01 -8.19
C ALA A 264 -24.47 -5.39 -6.94
N ASN A 265 -25.13 -5.47 -5.77
CA ASN A 265 -24.57 -4.97 -4.52
C ASN A 265 -23.38 -5.82 -4.06
N MET A 266 -23.44 -7.14 -4.21
CA MET A 266 -22.30 -8.03 -3.92
C MET A 266 -21.10 -7.72 -4.84
N MET A 267 -21.35 -7.50 -6.13
CA MET A 267 -20.29 -7.14 -7.08
C MET A 267 -19.67 -5.79 -6.75
N SER A 268 -20.49 -4.77 -6.45
CA SER A 268 -20.01 -3.44 -6.08
C SER A 268 -19.21 -3.46 -4.77
N PHE A 269 -19.65 -4.21 -3.78
CA PHE A 269 -18.89 -4.41 -2.54
C PHE A 269 -17.57 -5.13 -2.81
N GLY A 270 -17.61 -6.22 -3.59
CA GLY A 270 -16.41 -6.97 -3.99
C GLY A 270 -15.40 -6.10 -4.75
N ALA A 271 -15.86 -5.25 -5.67
CA ALA A 271 -15.01 -4.32 -6.39
C ALA A 271 -14.33 -3.31 -5.44
N THR A 272 -15.06 -2.79 -4.45
CA THR A 272 -14.50 -1.87 -3.44
C THR A 272 -13.44 -2.56 -2.57
N LEU A 273 -13.70 -3.80 -2.12
CA LEU A 273 -12.71 -4.58 -1.36
C LEU A 273 -11.47 -4.91 -2.20
N ALA A 274 -11.68 -5.35 -3.45
CA ALA A 274 -10.58 -5.62 -4.37
C ALA A 274 -9.73 -4.37 -4.61
N ALA A 275 -10.36 -3.21 -4.82
CA ALA A 275 -9.68 -1.93 -4.97
C ALA A 275 -8.82 -1.59 -3.76
N ASN A 276 -9.35 -1.81 -2.54
CA ASN A 276 -8.63 -1.57 -1.30
C ASN A 276 -7.35 -2.43 -1.20
N LEU A 277 -7.43 -3.72 -1.51
CA LEU A 277 -6.29 -4.64 -1.39
C LEU A 277 -5.30 -4.51 -2.55
N VAL A 278 -5.78 -4.46 -3.80
CA VAL A 278 -4.91 -4.38 -4.98
C VAL A 278 -4.10 -3.08 -5.00
N SER A 279 -4.60 -2.01 -4.38
CA SER A 279 -3.87 -0.73 -4.29
C SER A 279 -2.53 -0.83 -3.56
N TYR A 280 -2.36 -1.79 -2.66
CA TYR A 280 -1.06 -2.06 -2.03
C TYR A 280 0.02 -2.46 -3.04
N SER A 281 -0.33 -2.83 -4.27
CA SER A 281 0.63 -3.11 -5.35
C SER A 281 1.56 -1.94 -5.65
N THR A 282 1.15 -0.71 -5.38
CA THR A 282 2.00 0.48 -5.54
C THR A 282 2.85 0.79 -4.31
N LEU A 283 2.63 0.11 -3.19
CA LEU A 283 3.39 0.31 -1.96
C LEU A 283 4.37 -0.83 -1.71
N THR A 284 3.96 -2.08 -2.01
CA THR A 284 4.73 -3.27 -1.62
C THR A 284 6.17 -3.31 -2.14
N PRO A 285 6.51 -2.84 -3.36
CA PRO A 285 7.91 -2.80 -3.81
C PRO A 285 8.78 -1.90 -2.93
N ASP A 286 8.24 -0.78 -2.43
CA ASP A 286 9.00 0.23 -1.68
C ASP A 286 9.58 -0.32 -0.37
N TYR A 287 8.93 -1.31 0.21
CA TYR A 287 9.34 -1.95 1.47
C TYR A 287 10.36 -3.07 1.29
N GLY A 288 10.54 -3.54 0.06
CA GLY A 288 11.43 -4.64 -0.27
C GLY A 288 12.83 -4.23 -0.75
N VAL A 289 13.09 -2.95 -1.04
CA VAL A 289 14.28 -2.49 -1.80
C VAL A 289 15.63 -2.80 -1.14
N TYR A 290 15.68 -3.02 0.16
CA TYR A 290 16.90 -3.34 0.91
C TYR A 290 17.10 -4.84 1.17
N HIS A 291 16.12 -5.68 0.80
CA HIS A 291 16.23 -7.13 0.96
C HIS A 291 17.17 -7.73 -0.07
N ASP A 292 17.77 -8.86 0.28
CA ASP A 292 18.71 -9.61 -0.56
C ASP A 292 18.10 -9.92 -1.93
N HIS A 293 18.79 -9.51 -3.00
CA HIS A 293 18.36 -9.70 -4.39
C HIS A 293 18.34 -11.18 -4.80
N THR A 294 19.10 -12.04 -4.12
CA THR A 294 19.14 -13.49 -4.36
C THR A 294 17.95 -14.23 -3.74
N ALA A 295 17.18 -13.54 -2.87
CA ALA A 295 16.05 -14.13 -2.18
C ALA A 295 15.03 -14.76 -3.15
N SER A 296 14.47 -15.91 -2.77
CA SER A 296 13.49 -16.63 -3.60
C SER A 296 12.22 -15.80 -3.83
N THR A 297 11.83 -15.65 -5.10
CA THR A 297 10.58 -15.00 -5.51
C THR A 297 9.36 -15.58 -4.78
N THR A 298 9.29 -16.92 -4.68
CA THR A 298 8.18 -17.62 -4.01
C THR A 298 8.12 -17.28 -2.51
N ARG A 299 9.27 -17.20 -1.82
CA ARG A 299 9.29 -16.83 -0.40
C ARG A 299 8.81 -15.40 -0.15
N ILE A 300 9.28 -14.44 -0.97
CA ILE A 300 8.84 -13.05 -0.90
C ILE A 300 7.32 -12.98 -1.10
N PHE A 301 6.81 -13.64 -2.15
CA PHE A 301 5.39 -13.70 -2.47
C PHE A 301 4.58 -14.29 -1.31
N VAL A 302 4.95 -15.47 -0.80
CA VAL A 302 4.19 -16.18 0.25
C VAL A 302 4.17 -15.39 1.56
N TYR A 303 5.30 -14.83 2.00
CA TYR A 303 5.32 -14.01 3.22
C TYR A 303 4.43 -12.77 3.10
N THR A 304 4.49 -12.06 1.97
CA THR A 304 3.64 -10.89 1.73
C THR A 304 2.17 -11.29 1.61
N TYR A 305 1.86 -12.36 0.89
CA TYR A 305 0.49 -12.87 0.73
C TYR A 305 -0.16 -13.26 2.05
N LEU A 306 0.56 -14.05 2.85
CA LEU A 306 0.05 -14.46 4.16
C LEU A 306 -0.06 -13.26 5.11
N GLY A 307 0.89 -12.33 5.07
CA GLY A 307 0.84 -11.11 5.88
C GLY A 307 -0.40 -10.28 5.58
N LEU A 308 -0.71 -10.06 4.31
CA LEU A 308 -1.91 -9.35 3.87
C LEU A 308 -3.20 -10.11 4.20
N LEU A 309 -3.27 -11.39 3.83
CA LEU A 309 -4.50 -12.19 3.93
C LEU A 309 -4.92 -12.44 5.39
N VAL A 310 -3.98 -12.87 6.23
CA VAL A 310 -4.26 -13.27 7.62
C VAL A 310 -4.58 -12.05 8.49
N SER A 311 -4.20 -10.86 8.09
CA SER A 311 -4.53 -9.63 8.82
C SER A 311 -5.81 -8.95 8.31
N SER A 312 -5.97 -8.79 6.99
CA SER A 312 -7.12 -8.06 6.42
C SER A 312 -8.42 -8.84 6.55
N MET A 313 -8.42 -10.12 6.19
CA MET A 313 -9.64 -10.94 6.20
C MET A 313 -10.34 -10.99 7.56
N PRO A 314 -9.70 -11.32 8.70
CA PRO A 314 -10.38 -11.33 10.00
C PRO A 314 -10.90 -9.93 10.40
N ALA A 315 -10.15 -8.88 10.15
CA ALA A 315 -10.57 -7.51 10.45
C ALA A 315 -11.82 -7.12 9.64
N GLN A 316 -11.86 -7.44 8.35
CA GLN A 316 -13.01 -7.19 7.47
C GLN A 316 -14.22 -8.03 7.89
N LEU A 317 -14.04 -9.33 8.21
CA LEU A 317 -15.11 -10.19 8.69
C LEU A 317 -15.74 -9.67 9.98
N LEU A 318 -14.93 -9.18 10.93
CA LEU A 318 -15.42 -8.52 12.14
C LEU A 318 -16.21 -7.26 11.82
N GLY A 319 -15.69 -6.41 10.95
CA GLY A 319 -16.37 -5.19 10.52
C GLY A 319 -17.73 -5.45 9.88
N ALA A 320 -17.79 -6.42 8.98
CA ALA A 320 -19.04 -6.84 8.34
C ALA A 320 -20.04 -7.38 9.37
N SER A 321 -19.58 -8.25 10.27
CA SER A 321 -20.44 -8.86 11.31
C SER A 321 -21.00 -7.81 12.26
N PHE A 322 -20.18 -6.88 12.76
CA PHE A 322 -20.64 -5.83 13.67
C PHE A 322 -21.60 -4.85 12.98
N ALA A 323 -21.29 -4.43 11.75
CA ALA A 323 -22.15 -3.50 11.02
C ALA A 323 -23.52 -4.12 10.67
N ALA A 324 -23.55 -5.40 10.28
CA ALA A 324 -24.82 -6.11 10.04
C ALA A 324 -25.63 -6.27 11.33
N THR A 325 -24.97 -6.65 12.43
CA THR A 325 -25.61 -6.82 13.74
C THR A 325 -26.12 -5.50 14.31
N ALA A 326 -25.47 -4.38 14.00
CA ALA A 326 -25.90 -3.04 14.44
C ALA A 326 -27.31 -2.68 13.99
N MET A 327 -27.83 -3.29 12.92
CA MET A 327 -29.22 -3.10 12.48
C MET A 327 -30.23 -3.63 13.50
N TYR A 328 -29.84 -4.61 14.33
CA TYR A 328 -30.70 -5.30 15.30
C TYR A 328 -30.42 -4.89 16.75
N VAL A 329 -29.27 -4.23 17.03
CA VAL A 329 -28.91 -3.74 18.36
C VAL A 329 -29.09 -2.21 18.43
N PRO A 330 -30.12 -1.69 19.14
CA PRO A 330 -30.46 -0.26 19.11
C PRO A 330 -29.30 0.65 19.53
N SER A 331 -28.51 0.27 20.55
CA SER A 331 -27.35 1.05 21.02
C SER A 331 -26.27 1.15 19.96
N TRP A 332 -25.97 0.06 19.24
CA TRP A 332 -24.97 0.06 18.16
C TRP A 332 -25.44 0.88 16.96
N ARG A 333 -26.73 0.76 16.62
CA ARG A 333 -27.33 1.55 15.55
C ARG A 333 -27.29 3.04 15.84
N ALA A 334 -27.62 3.43 17.07
CA ALA A 334 -27.54 4.82 17.50
C ALA A 334 -26.10 5.36 17.45
N ALA A 335 -25.13 4.57 17.90
CA ALA A 335 -23.70 4.96 17.92
C ALA A 335 -23.10 5.08 16.51
N MET A 336 -23.61 4.32 15.52
CA MET A 336 -23.23 4.50 14.11
C MET A 336 -23.70 5.83 13.51
N GLY A 337 -24.52 6.62 14.18
CA GLY A 337 -24.93 7.95 13.74
C GLY A 337 -25.40 7.98 12.28
N ASN A 338 -26.58 7.44 11.99
CA ASN A 338 -27.13 7.29 10.63
C ASN A 338 -26.24 6.52 9.66
N GLY A 339 -25.42 5.58 10.18
CA GLY A 339 -24.55 4.73 9.39
C GLY A 339 -23.21 5.37 8.96
N ASN A 340 -22.80 6.50 9.50
CA ASN A 340 -21.57 7.20 9.07
C ASN A 340 -20.47 7.29 10.13
N ASN A 341 -20.61 6.64 11.28
CA ASN A 341 -19.65 6.69 12.38
C ASN A 341 -19.17 5.29 12.76
N ILE A 342 -18.10 4.82 12.12
CA ILE A 342 -17.48 3.52 12.46
C ILE A 342 -16.81 3.55 13.84
N GLY A 343 -16.21 4.67 14.22
CA GLY A 343 -15.60 4.85 15.54
C GLY A 343 -16.65 4.74 16.66
N GLY A 344 -17.84 5.30 16.44
CA GLY A 344 -18.98 5.15 17.34
C GLY A 344 -19.46 3.69 17.47
N LEU A 345 -19.52 2.94 16.36
CA LEU A 345 -19.86 1.52 16.40
C LEU A 345 -18.84 0.75 17.25
N ILE A 346 -17.55 0.94 17.03
CA ILE A 346 -16.49 0.29 17.81
C ILE A 346 -16.61 0.63 19.30
N ALA A 347 -16.88 1.90 19.62
CA ALA A 347 -17.09 2.35 21.00
C ALA A 347 -18.28 1.63 21.66
N ALA A 348 -19.41 1.52 20.94
CA ALA A 348 -20.61 0.83 21.45
C ALA A 348 -20.40 -0.69 21.62
N VAL A 349 -19.64 -1.32 20.73
CA VAL A 349 -19.26 -2.74 20.87
C VAL A 349 -18.38 -2.96 22.08
N LEU A 350 -17.45 -2.03 22.38
CA LEU A 350 -16.53 -2.10 23.51
C LEU A 350 -17.15 -1.58 24.84
N GLU A 351 -18.33 -0.97 24.83
CA GLU A 351 -18.99 -0.39 26.01
C GLU A 351 -19.09 -1.37 27.21
N PRO A 352 -19.47 -2.68 27.01
CA PRO A 352 -19.54 -3.63 28.11
C PRO A 352 -18.20 -3.89 28.82
N ALA A 353 -17.07 -3.60 28.16
CA ALA A 353 -15.74 -3.70 28.78
C ALA A 353 -15.41 -2.46 29.66
N GLY A 354 -16.30 -1.48 29.78
CA GLY A 354 -16.15 -0.32 30.66
C GLY A 354 -14.93 0.55 30.37
N SER A 355 -14.17 0.90 31.40
CA SER A 355 -12.96 1.74 31.24
C SER A 355 -11.87 1.07 30.42
N PHE A 356 -11.75 -0.26 30.46
CA PHE A 356 -10.81 -1.01 29.64
C PHE A 356 -11.17 -0.92 28.16
N GLY A 357 -12.46 -0.99 27.82
CA GLY A 357 -12.95 -0.78 26.45
C GLY A 357 -12.61 0.62 25.92
N LYS A 358 -12.77 1.67 26.72
CA LYS A 358 -12.35 3.04 26.36
C LYS A 358 -10.83 3.15 26.13
N PHE A 359 -10.04 2.52 26.99
CA PHE A 359 -8.58 2.46 26.83
C PHE A 359 -8.20 1.78 25.50
N LEU A 360 -8.81 0.64 25.16
CA LEU A 360 -8.58 -0.05 23.90
C LEU A 360 -8.99 0.80 22.69
N LEU A 361 -10.11 1.53 22.79
CA LEU A 361 -10.55 2.44 21.73
C LEU A 361 -9.55 3.56 21.46
N VAL A 362 -8.95 4.14 22.51
CA VAL A 362 -7.87 5.14 22.37
C VAL A 362 -6.65 4.50 21.69
N LEU A 363 -6.24 3.31 22.12
CA LEU A 363 -5.11 2.61 21.50
C LEU A 363 -5.39 2.32 20.01
N GLN A 364 -6.60 1.88 19.66
CA GLN A 364 -6.99 1.68 18.26
C GLN A 364 -6.96 2.98 17.45
N ALA A 365 -7.47 4.09 18.00
CA ALA A 365 -7.39 5.40 17.34
C ALA A 365 -5.93 5.80 17.07
N LEU A 366 -5.04 5.56 18.03
CA LEU A 366 -3.62 5.83 17.91
C LEU A 366 -2.89 4.87 16.94
N THR A 367 -3.52 3.78 16.47
CA THR A 367 -2.94 2.96 15.41
C THR A 367 -3.09 3.58 14.01
N ALA A 368 -4.01 4.53 13.80
CA ALA A 368 -4.18 5.20 12.52
C ALA A 368 -2.89 5.90 12.01
N PRO A 369 -2.09 6.59 12.82
CA PRO A 369 -0.79 7.13 12.42
C PRO A 369 0.19 6.11 11.83
N SER A 370 0.18 4.84 12.28
CA SER A 370 1.06 3.81 11.70
C SER A 370 0.71 3.46 10.26
N GLN A 371 -0.57 3.55 9.92
CA GLN A 371 -1.04 3.35 8.55
C GLN A 371 -0.76 4.56 7.66
N CYS A 372 -0.85 5.75 8.26
CA CYS A 372 -0.59 6.99 7.56
C CYS A 372 0.89 7.19 7.22
N ALA A 373 1.81 6.71 8.06
CA ALA A 373 3.24 6.92 7.84
C ALA A 373 3.77 6.23 6.56
N PRO A 374 3.47 4.95 6.27
CA PRO A 374 3.78 4.34 4.98
C PRO A 374 3.19 5.08 3.78
N ALA A 375 1.91 5.46 3.86
CA ALA A 375 1.27 6.19 2.79
C ALA A 375 1.93 7.56 2.55
N MET A 376 2.27 8.29 3.60
CA MET A 376 3.00 9.57 3.50
C MET A 376 4.40 9.39 2.91
N TYR A 377 5.10 8.30 3.29
CA TYR A 377 6.39 7.96 2.69
C TYR A 377 6.26 7.75 1.17
N THR A 378 5.26 6.99 0.73
CA THR A 378 5.00 6.74 -0.68
C THR A 378 4.52 8.00 -1.43
N VAL A 379 3.78 8.92 -0.77
CA VAL A 379 3.51 10.26 -1.33
C VAL A 379 4.83 10.97 -1.66
N CYS A 380 5.77 11.00 -0.71
CA CYS A 380 7.04 11.69 -0.91
C CYS A 380 7.88 11.07 -2.04
N THR A 381 7.99 9.72 -2.10
CA THR A 381 8.75 9.04 -3.16
C THR A 381 8.08 9.19 -4.52
N SER A 382 6.75 9.10 -4.60
CA SER A 382 6.00 9.33 -5.84
C SER A 382 6.12 10.77 -6.33
N PHE A 383 6.13 11.74 -5.42
CA PHE A 383 6.32 13.15 -5.76
C PHE A 383 7.69 13.41 -6.40
N MET A 384 8.74 12.74 -5.90
CA MET A 384 10.08 12.81 -6.47
C MET A 384 10.16 12.20 -7.89
N THR A 385 9.26 11.27 -8.25
CA THR A 385 9.26 10.67 -9.59
C THR A 385 8.60 11.55 -10.64
N VAL A 386 7.78 12.54 -10.23
CA VAL A 386 7.03 13.41 -11.15
C VAL A 386 7.95 14.35 -11.93
N ALA A 387 8.91 14.99 -11.29
CA ALA A 387 9.82 15.90 -11.98
C ALA A 387 11.18 16.03 -11.27
N ARG A 388 12.24 16.19 -12.06
CA ARG A 388 13.60 16.38 -11.51
C ARG A 388 13.73 17.53 -10.49
N PRO A 389 13.09 18.70 -10.68
CA PRO A 389 13.14 19.76 -9.66
C PRO A 389 12.54 19.33 -8.32
N LEU A 390 11.49 18.48 -8.35
CA LEU A 390 10.80 18.00 -7.16
C LEU A 390 11.64 17.01 -6.32
N GLN A 391 12.64 16.38 -6.94
CA GLN A 391 13.62 15.54 -6.22
C GLN A 391 14.45 16.34 -5.20
N ARG A 392 14.58 17.66 -5.40
CA ARG A 392 15.30 18.55 -4.50
C ARG A 392 14.48 19.02 -3.30
N LEU A 393 13.17 18.80 -3.33
CA LEU A 393 12.30 19.17 -2.20
C LEU A 393 12.49 18.21 -1.04
N PRO A 394 12.77 18.71 0.16
CA PRO A 394 12.85 17.88 1.35
C PRO A 394 11.49 17.20 1.63
N ARG A 395 11.53 15.95 2.06
CA ARG A 395 10.32 15.15 2.36
C ARG A 395 9.40 15.83 3.37
N PHE A 396 9.95 16.55 4.35
CA PHE A 396 9.16 17.24 5.36
C PHE A 396 8.26 18.33 4.76
N VAL A 397 8.69 19.02 3.70
CA VAL A 397 7.87 20.02 3.01
C VAL A 397 6.65 19.35 2.37
N VAL A 398 6.86 18.21 1.71
CA VAL A 398 5.78 17.43 1.09
C VAL A 398 4.81 16.93 2.15
N ALA A 399 5.31 16.45 3.30
CA ALA A 399 4.48 15.98 4.42
C ALA A 399 3.61 17.11 5.01
N ILE A 400 4.17 18.30 5.19
CA ILE A 400 3.41 19.48 5.67
C ILE A 400 2.32 19.87 4.66
N LEU A 401 2.66 19.98 3.38
CA LEU A 401 1.70 20.32 2.32
C LEU A 401 0.58 19.29 2.24
N SER A 402 0.92 18.00 2.32
CA SER A 402 -0.06 16.91 2.37
C SER A 402 -0.99 17.04 3.58
N THR A 403 -0.46 17.39 4.76
CA THR A 403 -1.27 17.54 5.99
C THR A 403 -2.18 18.76 5.92
N ILE A 404 -1.75 19.86 5.32
CA ILE A 404 -2.58 21.06 5.10
C ILE A 404 -3.81 20.72 4.23
N VAL A 405 -3.65 19.87 3.22
CA VAL A 405 -4.76 19.40 2.38
C VAL A 405 -5.59 18.35 3.10
N LEU A 406 -4.94 17.45 3.86
CA LEU A 406 -5.56 16.33 4.56
C LEU A 406 -6.66 16.80 5.54
N ILE A 407 -6.34 17.75 6.42
CA ILE A 407 -7.24 18.13 7.53
C ILE A 407 -8.60 18.63 7.03
N PRO A 408 -8.70 19.66 6.17
CA PRO A 408 -10.00 20.16 5.73
C PRO A 408 -10.80 19.11 4.95
N VAL A 409 -10.16 18.32 4.10
CA VAL A 409 -10.85 17.28 3.32
C VAL A 409 -11.36 16.16 4.23
N ALA A 410 -10.59 15.74 5.24
CA ALA A 410 -11.03 14.75 6.22
C ALA A 410 -12.21 15.25 7.06
N VAL A 411 -12.19 16.52 7.52
CA VAL A 411 -13.29 17.11 8.27
C VAL A 411 -14.58 17.13 7.45
N ILE A 412 -14.53 17.57 6.18
CA ILE A 412 -15.70 17.59 5.31
C ILE A 412 -16.17 16.16 5.01
N GLY A 413 -15.24 15.24 4.70
CA GLY A 413 -15.55 13.85 4.35
C GLY A 413 -16.11 13.02 5.51
N SER A 414 -15.83 13.40 6.74
CA SER A 414 -16.27 12.67 7.93
C SER A 414 -17.80 12.65 8.11
N SER A 415 -18.51 13.65 7.59
CA SER A 415 -19.97 13.75 7.66
C SER A 415 -20.71 12.68 6.85
N LYS A 416 -20.07 12.13 5.79
CA LYS A 416 -20.57 11.07 4.91
C LYS A 416 -19.50 10.00 4.74
N PHE A 417 -19.05 9.42 5.84
CA PHE A 417 -17.86 8.57 5.89
C PHE A 417 -17.87 7.43 4.87
N TYR A 418 -18.92 6.61 4.84
CA TYR A 418 -18.95 5.45 3.93
C TYR A 418 -19.00 5.83 2.45
N THR A 419 -19.71 6.90 2.12
CA THR A 419 -19.70 7.44 0.74
C THR A 419 -18.32 7.96 0.38
N THR A 420 -17.66 8.70 1.28
CA THR A 420 -16.30 9.21 1.08
C THR A 420 -15.30 8.06 0.93
N PHE A 421 -15.40 7.05 1.79
CA PHE A 421 -14.58 5.84 1.72
C PHE A 421 -14.74 5.13 0.37
N SER A 422 -15.99 4.81 0.00
CA SER A 422 -16.28 4.11 -1.26
C SER A 422 -15.78 4.90 -2.46
N ASN A 423 -16.02 6.21 -2.51
CA ASN A 423 -15.59 7.05 -3.63
C ASN A 423 -14.06 7.08 -3.78
N ILE A 424 -13.32 7.23 -2.68
CA ILE A 424 -11.86 7.26 -2.71
C ILE A 424 -11.31 5.90 -3.14
N ILE A 425 -11.78 4.82 -2.54
CA ILE A 425 -11.26 3.47 -2.83
C ILE A 425 -11.62 3.04 -4.25
N SER A 426 -12.84 3.32 -4.72
CA SER A 426 -13.24 2.99 -6.09
C SER A 426 -12.43 3.79 -7.11
N PHE A 427 -12.20 5.09 -6.88
CA PHE A 427 -11.30 5.88 -7.73
C PHE A 427 -9.90 5.24 -7.82
N ILE A 428 -9.36 4.79 -6.68
CA ILE A 428 -8.08 4.07 -6.64
C ILE A 428 -8.16 2.80 -7.48
N GLY A 429 -9.21 2.00 -7.33
CA GLY A 429 -9.43 0.77 -8.09
C GLY A 429 -9.45 0.96 -9.59
N TYR A 430 -10.09 2.03 -10.07
CA TYR A 430 -10.24 2.29 -11.50
C TYR A 430 -8.92 2.56 -12.24
N TRP A 431 -7.95 3.16 -11.59
CA TRP A 431 -6.66 3.38 -12.24
C TRP A 431 -5.62 2.30 -11.93
N ILE A 432 -5.70 1.68 -10.73
CA ILE A 432 -4.74 0.65 -10.32
C ILE A 432 -4.91 -0.64 -11.14
N ALA A 433 -6.14 -0.96 -11.56
CA ALA A 433 -6.42 -2.14 -12.36
C ALA A 433 -5.68 -2.13 -13.71
N PRO A 434 -5.83 -1.11 -14.58
CA PRO A 434 -5.03 -1.02 -15.80
C PRO A 434 -3.53 -0.84 -15.52
N PHE A 435 -3.14 -0.17 -14.43
CA PHE A 435 -1.74 -0.07 -14.03
C PHE A 435 -1.13 -1.45 -13.77
N CYS A 436 -1.77 -2.29 -12.95
CA CYS A 436 -1.32 -3.64 -12.67
C CYS A 436 -1.24 -4.48 -13.94
N ALA A 437 -2.27 -4.43 -14.80
CA ALA A 437 -2.29 -5.16 -16.07
C ALA A 437 -1.10 -4.79 -16.95
N ILE A 438 -0.82 -3.50 -17.14
CA ILE A 438 0.28 -2.99 -17.97
C ILE A 438 1.64 -3.46 -17.43
N VAL A 439 1.87 -3.36 -16.12
CA VAL A 439 3.14 -3.80 -15.49
C VAL A 439 3.32 -5.31 -15.57
N LEU A 440 2.25 -6.09 -15.35
CA LEU A 440 2.29 -7.55 -15.44
C LEU A 440 2.52 -8.04 -16.87
N VAL A 441 1.84 -7.45 -17.86
CA VAL A 441 2.07 -7.77 -19.28
C VAL A 441 3.50 -7.45 -19.68
N GLU A 442 4.04 -6.29 -19.24
CA GLU A 442 5.45 -5.96 -19.46
C GLU A 442 6.36 -7.05 -18.92
N HIS A 443 6.15 -7.46 -17.67
CA HIS A 443 7.03 -8.43 -17.00
C HIS A 443 6.92 -9.83 -17.62
N PHE A 444 5.70 -10.35 -17.80
CA PHE A 444 5.50 -11.72 -18.24
C PHE A 444 5.63 -11.90 -19.74
N VAL A 445 5.10 -10.98 -20.54
CA VAL A 445 5.07 -11.12 -22.01
C VAL A 445 6.34 -10.57 -22.64
N TYR A 446 6.69 -9.31 -22.37
CA TYR A 446 7.80 -8.66 -23.06
C TYR A 446 9.16 -8.97 -22.44
N ARG A 447 9.26 -9.02 -21.10
CA ARG A 447 10.51 -9.40 -20.40
C ARG A 447 10.59 -10.88 -20.06
N ARG A 448 9.58 -11.68 -20.45
CA ARG A 448 9.56 -13.13 -20.32
C ARG A 448 9.92 -13.63 -18.92
N ASN A 449 9.44 -12.92 -17.88
CA ASN A 449 9.72 -13.21 -16.47
C ASN A 449 11.22 -13.20 -16.11
N ARG A 450 12.03 -12.36 -16.78
CA ARG A 450 13.47 -12.26 -16.54
C ARG A 450 13.81 -10.96 -15.85
N TRP A 451 14.28 -11.03 -14.61
CA TRP A 451 14.67 -9.86 -13.83
C TRP A 451 15.88 -9.12 -14.41
N ALA A 452 16.84 -9.85 -14.99
CA ALA A 452 18.00 -9.27 -15.65
C ALA A 452 17.66 -8.40 -16.89
N ALA A 453 16.44 -8.54 -17.44
CA ALA A 453 16.01 -7.76 -18.61
C ALA A 453 15.66 -6.30 -18.29
N TYR A 454 15.76 -5.87 -17.03
CA TYR A 454 15.36 -4.52 -16.63
C TYR A 454 16.47 -3.46 -16.77
N ASP A 455 17.76 -3.86 -16.77
CA ASP A 455 18.89 -2.92 -16.91
C ASP A 455 18.72 -1.67 -16.02
N VAL A 456 18.65 -1.94 -14.70
CA VAL A 456 18.13 -1.00 -13.70
C VAL A 456 18.98 0.27 -13.61
N PHE A 457 20.31 0.12 -13.59
CA PHE A 457 21.21 1.23 -13.21
C PHE A 457 21.42 2.24 -14.33
N ASP A 458 21.43 1.77 -15.58
CA ASP A 458 21.65 2.63 -16.73
C ASP A 458 20.35 3.28 -17.24
N ALA A 459 19.23 2.54 -17.17
CA ALA A 459 17.99 2.95 -17.80
C ALA A 459 17.07 3.84 -16.93
N TRP A 460 17.07 3.69 -15.60
CA TRP A 460 16.00 4.19 -14.72
C TRP A 460 15.74 5.72 -14.80
N ASP A 461 16.75 6.54 -15.09
CA ASP A 461 16.62 8.01 -15.17
C ASP A 461 17.02 8.58 -16.55
N GLN A 462 17.15 7.73 -17.57
CA GLN A 462 17.50 8.15 -18.93
C GLN A 462 16.28 8.06 -19.87
N PRO A 463 15.66 9.20 -20.26
CA PRO A 463 14.43 9.21 -21.06
C PRO A 463 14.54 8.50 -22.41
N SER A 464 15.74 8.48 -23.01
CA SER A 464 16.00 7.94 -24.35
C SER A 464 16.65 6.56 -24.32
N HIS A 465 16.74 5.91 -23.16
CA HIS A 465 17.39 4.60 -23.05
C HIS A 465 16.58 3.52 -23.79
N PRO A 466 17.22 2.62 -24.59
CA PRO A 466 16.53 1.60 -25.38
C PRO A 466 15.66 0.65 -24.56
N ASN A 467 16.03 0.36 -23.29
CA ASN A 467 15.29 -0.53 -22.39
C ASN A 467 14.07 0.13 -21.73
N LEU A 468 13.89 1.44 -21.89
CA LEU A 468 12.66 2.12 -21.51
C LEU A 468 11.73 2.22 -22.72
N PRO A 469 10.49 1.74 -22.62
CA PRO A 469 9.52 1.92 -23.69
C PRO A 469 9.20 3.42 -23.86
N ARG A 470 8.78 3.81 -25.05
CA ARG A 470 8.36 5.20 -25.33
C ARG A 470 7.09 5.62 -24.59
N GLY A 471 6.39 4.68 -23.93
CA GLY A 471 5.22 4.92 -23.10
C GLY A 471 3.88 5.04 -23.86
N TYR A 472 3.87 5.23 -25.18
CA TYR A 472 2.64 5.43 -25.95
C TYR A 472 1.66 4.27 -25.81
N ALA A 473 2.15 3.03 -25.84
CA ALA A 473 1.31 1.83 -25.71
C ALA A 473 0.64 1.77 -24.33
N ALA A 474 1.37 2.08 -23.26
CA ALA A 474 0.83 2.09 -21.91
C ALA A 474 -0.22 3.20 -21.73
N VAL A 475 0.08 4.42 -22.21
CA VAL A 475 -0.86 5.54 -22.14
C VAL A 475 -2.12 5.27 -22.98
N PHE A 476 -1.96 4.75 -24.18
CA PHE A 476 -3.10 4.35 -25.03
C PHE A 476 -3.97 3.29 -24.33
N THR A 477 -3.33 2.22 -23.81
CA THR A 477 -4.05 1.16 -23.07
C THR A 477 -4.82 1.75 -21.89
N PHE A 478 -4.19 2.64 -21.14
CA PHE A 478 -4.79 3.27 -19.98
C PHE A 478 -6.02 4.12 -20.36
N VAL A 479 -5.90 4.94 -21.41
CA VAL A 479 -7.02 5.79 -21.89
C VAL A 479 -8.19 4.92 -22.35
N VAL A 480 -7.92 3.85 -23.13
CA VAL A 480 -8.97 2.92 -23.58
C VAL A 480 -9.62 2.22 -22.37
N ALA A 481 -8.82 1.75 -21.42
CA ALA A 481 -9.33 1.10 -20.22
C ALA A 481 -10.18 2.04 -19.37
N VAL A 482 -9.73 3.26 -19.11
CA VAL A 482 -10.51 4.28 -18.36
C VAL A 482 -11.79 4.62 -19.09
N GLY A 483 -11.76 4.82 -20.42
CA GLY A 483 -12.96 5.05 -21.23
C GLY A 483 -13.99 3.92 -21.07
N PHE A 484 -13.55 2.67 -21.05
CA PHE A 484 -14.42 1.52 -20.83
C PHE A 484 -14.90 1.42 -19.37
N ILE A 485 -14.02 1.68 -18.40
CA ILE A 485 -14.37 1.71 -16.97
C ILE A 485 -15.52 2.67 -16.71
N VAL A 486 -15.51 3.87 -17.32
CA VAL A 486 -16.60 4.87 -17.16
C VAL A 486 -17.97 4.28 -17.52
N LEU A 487 -18.05 3.34 -18.47
CA LEU A 487 -19.30 2.68 -18.82
C LEU A 487 -19.73 1.65 -17.76
N CYS A 488 -18.79 1.17 -16.93
CA CYS A 488 -18.98 0.09 -15.96
C CYS A 488 -19.09 0.57 -14.50
N VAL A 489 -18.84 1.86 -14.24
CA VAL A 489 -18.86 2.44 -12.88
C VAL A 489 -20.27 2.42 -12.31
N GLY A 490 -20.41 1.99 -11.05
CA GLY A 490 -21.64 2.01 -10.28
C GLY A 490 -21.46 2.79 -8.97
N GLN A 491 -21.29 4.10 -9.02
CA GLN A 491 -21.06 4.97 -7.87
C GLN A 491 -22.19 6.00 -7.69
N VAL A 492 -22.26 6.59 -6.49
CA VAL A 492 -23.30 7.61 -6.17
C VAL A 492 -23.25 8.82 -7.10
N TRP A 493 -22.05 9.20 -7.56
CA TRP A 493 -21.82 10.36 -8.43
C TRP A 493 -21.92 10.04 -9.93
N TRP A 494 -21.84 8.76 -10.32
CA TRP A 494 -21.96 8.32 -11.70
C TRP A 494 -22.35 6.85 -11.78
N THR A 495 -23.38 6.55 -12.58
CA THR A 495 -23.76 5.18 -12.91
C THR A 495 -23.69 5.01 -14.42
N GLY A 496 -22.71 4.24 -14.88
CA GLY A 496 -22.53 3.93 -16.29
C GLY A 496 -23.61 2.99 -16.82
N PRO A 497 -23.82 2.93 -18.15
CA PRO A 497 -24.88 2.14 -18.77
C PRO A 497 -24.79 0.64 -18.45
N ILE A 498 -23.59 0.08 -18.30
CA ILE A 498 -23.39 -1.33 -17.95
C ILE A 498 -23.82 -1.58 -16.48
N ALA A 499 -23.40 -0.71 -15.57
CA ALA A 499 -23.82 -0.80 -14.17
C ALA A 499 -25.32 -0.60 -14.01
N ALA A 500 -25.92 0.34 -14.78
CA ALA A 500 -27.36 0.59 -14.81
C ALA A 500 -28.17 -0.62 -15.32
N ALA A 501 -27.59 -1.49 -16.14
CA ALA A 501 -28.19 -2.74 -16.58
C ALA A 501 -28.29 -3.82 -15.48
N GLY A 502 -27.82 -3.51 -14.24
CA GLY A 502 -27.96 -4.38 -13.08
C GLY A 502 -26.72 -5.24 -12.75
N THR A 503 -25.56 -4.96 -13.36
CA THR A 503 -24.31 -5.68 -13.06
C THR A 503 -23.65 -5.23 -11.76
N GLY A 504 -23.99 -4.04 -11.25
CA GLY A 504 -23.23 -3.37 -10.22
C GLY A 504 -21.93 -2.77 -10.75
N ASP A 505 -21.04 -2.38 -9.84
CA ASP A 505 -19.73 -1.81 -10.23
C ASP A 505 -18.75 -2.92 -10.61
N VAL A 506 -18.56 -3.09 -11.91
CA VAL A 506 -17.59 -4.05 -12.49
C VAL A 506 -16.40 -3.35 -13.15
N GLY A 507 -16.29 -2.03 -12.97
CA GLY A 507 -15.29 -1.19 -13.66
C GLY A 507 -13.86 -1.64 -13.42
N MET A 508 -13.47 -1.91 -12.20
CA MET A 508 -12.13 -2.36 -11.86
C MET A 508 -11.79 -3.72 -12.53
N LEU A 509 -12.68 -4.70 -12.41
CA LEU A 509 -12.47 -6.05 -12.95
C LEU A 509 -12.34 -6.02 -14.47
N LEU A 510 -13.31 -5.41 -15.15
CA LEU A 510 -13.32 -5.35 -16.61
C LEU A 510 -12.21 -4.44 -17.15
N GLY A 511 -11.85 -3.37 -16.43
CA GLY A 511 -10.72 -2.51 -16.76
C GLY A 511 -9.39 -3.29 -16.74
N PHE A 512 -9.17 -4.15 -15.75
CA PHE A 512 -8.00 -5.04 -15.71
C PHE A 512 -8.00 -6.01 -16.90
N LEU A 513 -9.10 -6.75 -17.09
CA LEU A 513 -9.22 -7.76 -18.14
C LEU A 513 -9.05 -7.16 -19.54
N LEU A 514 -9.61 -5.98 -19.80
CA LEU A 514 -9.47 -5.29 -21.09
C LEU A 514 -8.04 -4.77 -21.31
N SER A 515 -7.38 -4.30 -20.25
CA SER A 515 -6.03 -3.75 -20.37
C SER A 515 -5.00 -4.77 -20.84
N VAL A 516 -5.16 -6.05 -20.50
CA VAL A 516 -4.23 -7.12 -20.88
C VAL A 516 -4.14 -7.26 -22.41
N PRO A 517 -5.20 -7.60 -23.16
CA PRO A 517 -5.12 -7.76 -24.60
C PRO A 517 -4.83 -6.43 -25.32
N VAL A 518 -5.40 -5.31 -24.86
CA VAL A 518 -5.14 -3.99 -25.46
C VAL A 518 -3.66 -3.65 -25.38
N HIS A 519 -3.00 -3.89 -24.25
CA HIS A 519 -1.58 -3.58 -24.10
C HIS A 519 -0.69 -4.50 -24.95
N VAL A 520 -1.05 -5.77 -25.06
CA VAL A 520 -0.34 -6.72 -25.95
C VAL A 520 -0.43 -6.29 -27.41
N VAL A 521 -1.59 -5.81 -27.86
CA VAL A 521 -1.76 -5.35 -29.25
C VAL A 521 -1.11 -3.98 -29.47
N ALA A 522 -1.23 -3.06 -28.52
CA ALA A 522 -0.73 -1.68 -28.65
C ALA A 522 0.81 -1.61 -28.64
N ARG A 523 1.48 -2.57 -28.02
CA ARG A 523 2.93 -2.64 -27.94
C ARG A 523 3.45 -3.75 -28.87
N PRO A 524 3.79 -3.44 -30.13
CA PRO A 524 4.40 -4.44 -31.02
C PRO A 524 5.68 -4.99 -30.36
N ALA A 525 5.90 -6.29 -30.50
CA ALA A 525 7.15 -6.91 -30.08
C ALA A 525 8.29 -6.11 -30.71
N ALA A 526 9.21 -5.61 -29.91
CA ALA A 526 10.43 -5.01 -30.43
C ALA A 526 11.04 -6.05 -31.36
N GLY A 527 11.10 -5.73 -32.65
CA GLY A 527 11.69 -6.61 -33.66
C GLY A 527 13.05 -7.05 -33.17
N GLY A 528 13.26 -8.38 -33.18
CA GLY A 528 14.47 -9.05 -32.73
C GLY A 528 15.71 -8.59 -33.46
#